data_3d88d75a9c848864ec92b6b869ba56a8
#
_entry.id   3d88d75a9c848864ec92b6b869ba56a8
#
_cell.length_a   1.000
_cell.length_b   1.000
_cell.length_c   1.000
_cell.angle_alpha   90.00
_cell.angle_beta   90.00
_cell.angle_gamma   90.00
#
_symmetry.space_group_name_H-M   'P 1'
#
loop_
_entity.id
_entity.type
_entity.pdbx_description
1 polymer ?
#
loop_
_entity_poly.entity_id
_entity_poly.type
_entity_poly.pdbx_seq_one_letter_code
_entity_poly.pdbx_strand_id
1 'polypeptide(L)'
;MQTRSTRNTKKMVGIAILGAMSFILINFSFPIVPGVSFLKVDFSDMPSIIGMFLYGPVGGIAIAFIRSLLHYVQTGGDAGFPIGDLTSFVASVSYLLPLYWVVRKKGTSLNNLILGSVAGTLTLTAVLSVLNYYVVAPLYMWVLNFDVGPMMQYVLYGVLPFNLAKGFLISVVFIVLFGKLKPWLLRNGLYKLNTAK
;
A
#
# COMPACT_ATOMS: atom_id res chain seq x y z
N MET A 1 -6.67 0.96 -35.49
CA MET A 1 -5.35 1.29 -34.90
C MET A 1 -5.54 2.31 -33.78
N GLN A 2 -5.41 1.97 -32.49
CA GLN A 2 -5.46 2.99 -31.42
C GLN A 2 -4.15 3.77 -31.43
N THR A 3 -4.24 5.08 -31.51
CA THR A 3 -3.05 5.95 -31.47
C THR A 3 -2.38 5.85 -30.08
N ARG A 4 -1.07 6.08 -30.02
CA ARG A 4 -0.28 6.09 -28.78
C ARG A 4 -0.87 7.05 -27.72
N SER A 5 -1.46 8.15 -28.17
CA SER A 5 -2.16 9.16 -27.35
C SER A 5 -3.36 8.56 -26.62
N THR A 6 -4.27 7.89 -27.34
CA THR A 6 -5.51 7.30 -26.78
C THR A 6 -5.20 6.24 -25.71
N ARG A 7 -4.11 5.46 -25.89
CA ARG A 7 -3.68 4.47 -24.90
C ARG A 7 -3.17 5.10 -23.62
N ASN A 8 -2.44 6.21 -23.72
CA ASN A 8 -1.95 6.94 -22.56
C ASN A 8 -3.10 7.58 -21.77
N THR A 9 -4.08 8.18 -22.45
CA THR A 9 -5.26 8.76 -21.82
C THR A 9 -6.07 7.70 -21.05
N LYS A 10 -6.33 6.53 -21.65
CA LYS A 10 -7.02 5.44 -20.96
C LYS A 10 -6.28 4.96 -19.69
N LYS A 11 -4.94 4.89 -19.75
CA LYS A 11 -4.11 4.57 -18.59
C LYS A 11 -4.24 5.62 -17.50
N MET A 12 -4.17 6.91 -17.84
CA MET A 12 -4.30 8.01 -16.87
C MET A 12 -5.67 8.01 -16.21
N VAL A 13 -6.75 7.85 -16.98
CA VAL A 13 -8.11 7.76 -16.45
C VAL A 13 -8.25 6.56 -15.50
N GLY A 14 -7.72 5.40 -15.87
CA GLY A 14 -7.76 4.23 -15.00
C GLY A 14 -6.98 4.42 -13.69
N ILE A 15 -5.83 5.09 -13.73
CA ILE A 15 -5.06 5.45 -12.53
C ILE A 15 -5.86 6.41 -11.64
N ALA A 16 -6.51 7.42 -12.24
CA ALA A 16 -7.33 8.39 -11.51
C ALA A 16 -8.54 7.72 -10.81
N ILE A 17 -9.25 6.83 -11.52
CA ILE A 17 -10.38 6.07 -10.96
C ILE A 17 -9.92 5.19 -9.79
N LEU A 18 -8.83 4.42 -9.96
CA LEU A 18 -8.30 3.58 -8.89
C LEU A 18 -7.76 4.41 -7.72
N GLY A 19 -7.21 5.61 -7.99
CA GLY A 19 -6.80 6.57 -6.96
C GLY A 19 -7.99 7.07 -6.14
N ALA A 20 -9.08 7.42 -6.79
CA ALA A 20 -10.33 7.83 -6.13
C ALA A 20 -10.93 6.68 -5.29
N MET A 21 -10.96 5.45 -5.82
CA MET A 21 -11.41 4.27 -5.05
C MET A 21 -10.52 4.03 -3.82
N SER A 22 -9.21 4.15 -3.98
CA SER A 22 -8.25 4.02 -2.90
C SER A 22 -8.46 5.08 -1.82
N PHE A 23 -8.74 6.33 -2.23
CA PHE A 23 -9.08 7.43 -1.34
C PHE A 23 -10.39 7.19 -0.57
N ILE A 24 -11.42 6.65 -1.20
CA ILE A 24 -12.66 6.28 -0.49
C ILE A 24 -12.36 5.22 0.59
N LEU A 25 -11.57 4.19 0.25
CA LEU A 25 -11.26 3.09 1.16
C LEU A 25 -10.43 3.51 2.38
N ILE A 26 -9.54 4.51 2.28
CA ILE A 26 -8.74 4.95 3.43
C ILE A 26 -9.61 5.61 4.52
N ASN A 27 -10.76 6.16 4.16
CA ASN A 27 -11.70 6.73 5.14
C ASN A 27 -12.33 5.66 6.07
N PHE A 28 -12.26 4.39 5.70
CA PHE A 28 -12.67 3.26 6.52
C PHE A 28 -11.51 2.64 7.32
N SER A 29 -10.52 3.46 7.66
CA SER A 29 -9.40 3.04 8.49
C SER A 29 -9.77 2.97 9.97
N PHE A 30 -9.20 2.00 10.69
CA PHE A 30 -9.42 1.82 12.13
C PHE A 30 -8.10 1.47 12.84
N PRO A 31 -7.88 2.02 14.05
CA PRO A 31 -6.71 1.68 14.85
C PRO A 31 -6.89 0.28 15.45
N ILE A 32 -5.82 -0.53 15.44
CA ILE A 32 -5.82 -1.88 16.05
C ILE A 32 -4.89 -1.99 17.25
N VAL A 33 -4.05 -0.98 17.50
CA VAL A 33 -3.16 -0.95 18.66
C VAL A 33 -3.75 -0.04 19.73
N PRO A 34 -4.12 -0.57 20.92
CA PRO A 34 -4.65 0.24 22.01
C PRO A 34 -3.67 1.36 22.40
N GLY A 35 -4.19 2.57 22.59
CA GLY A 35 -3.39 3.73 22.97
C GLY A 35 -2.58 4.40 21.87
N VAL A 36 -2.53 3.82 20.64
CA VAL A 36 -1.78 4.38 19.51
C VAL A 36 -2.71 4.60 18.32
N SER A 37 -3.37 5.77 18.30
CA SER A 37 -4.43 6.09 17.34
C SER A 37 -3.97 6.26 15.90
N PHE A 38 -2.68 6.49 15.67
CA PHE A 38 -2.11 6.66 14.32
C PHE A 38 -1.67 5.35 13.63
N LEU A 39 -1.64 4.22 14.37
CA LEU A 39 -1.43 2.89 13.78
C LEU A 39 -2.75 2.31 13.28
N LYS A 40 -3.16 2.70 12.07
CA LYS A 40 -4.44 2.33 11.46
C LYS A 40 -4.26 1.28 10.36
N VAL A 41 -5.25 0.41 10.24
CA VAL A 41 -5.38 -0.55 9.13
C VAL A 41 -6.57 -0.16 8.27
N ASP A 42 -6.40 -0.28 6.97
CA ASP A 42 -7.41 -0.04 5.94
C ASP A 42 -7.11 -0.93 4.71
N PHE A 43 -8.03 -0.94 3.75
CA PHE A 43 -7.89 -1.70 2.51
C PHE A 43 -7.63 -0.82 1.28
N SER A 44 -7.22 0.41 1.48
CA SER A 44 -6.93 1.37 0.42
C SER A 44 -5.72 0.99 -0.46
N ASP A 45 -4.91 0.04 0.00
CA ASP A 45 -3.82 -0.52 -0.79
C ASP A 45 -4.30 -1.43 -1.93
N MET A 46 -5.54 -1.98 -1.87
CA MET A 46 -6.05 -2.91 -2.88
C MET A 46 -6.11 -2.30 -4.28
N PRO A 47 -6.69 -1.11 -4.51
CA PRO A 47 -6.67 -0.49 -5.83
C PRO A 47 -5.24 -0.18 -6.32
N SER A 48 -4.32 0.17 -5.42
CA SER A 48 -2.91 0.43 -5.75
C SER A 48 -2.21 -0.85 -6.24
N ILE A 49 -2.45 -1.99 -5.57
CA ILE A 49 -1.94 -3.30 -5.97
C ILE A 49 -2.50 -3.68 -7.36
N ILE A 50 -3.82 -3.60 -7.54
CA ILE A 50 -4.48 -3.89 -8.83
C ILE A 50 -3.92 -2.99 -9.93
N GLY A 51 -3.81 -1.70 -9.68
CA GLY A 51 -3.26 -0.73 -10.63
C GLY A 51 -1.80 -1.00 -10.98
N MET A 52 -1.01 -1.51 -10.05
CA MET A 52 0.37 -1.92 -10.32
C MET A 52 0.44 -3.10 -11.30
N PHE A 53 -0.46 -4.08 -11.19
CA PHE A 53 -0.53 -5.17 -12.14
C PHE A 53 -1.10 -4.75 -13.51
N LEU A 54 -2.01 -3.78 -13.56
CA LEU A 54 -2.60 -3.25 -14.79
C LEU A 54 -1.68 -2.28 -15.54
N TYR A 55 -1.08 -1.35 -14.82
CA TYR A 55 -0.39 -0.17 -15.39
C TYR A 55 1.12 -0.16 -15.11
N GLY A 56 1.63 -1.18 -14.42
CA GLY A 56 3.02 -1.28 -13.99
C GLY A 56 3.31 -0.55 -12.67
N PRO A 57 4.57 -0.66 -12.15
CA PRO A 57 4.92 -0.16 -10.82
C PRO A 57 4.68 1.34 -10.66
N VAL A 58 4.98 2.14 -11.68
CA VAL A 58 4.71 3.59 -11.66
C VAL A 58 3.20 3.87 -11.53
N GLY A 59 2.35 3.05 -12.16
CA GLY A 59 0.90 3.19 -12.04
C GLY A 59 0.40 2.93 -10.61
N GLY A 60 0.89 1.86 -9.97
CA GLY A 60 0.54 1.55 -8.58
C GLY A 60 1.03 2.61 -7.60
N ILE A 61 2.27 3.09 -7.77
CA ILE A 61 2.83 4.19 -6.97
C ILE A 61 2.01 5.48 -7.14
N ALA A 62 1.63 5.83 -8.39
CA ALA A 62 0.81 7.00 -8.65
C ALA A 62 -0.57 6.92 -7.96
N ILE A 63 -1.20 5.74 -7.95
CA ILE A 63 -2.47 5.52 -7.25
C ILE A 63 -2.31 5.73 -5.74
N ALA A 64 -1.28 5.14 -5.13
CA ALA A 64 -0.97 5.31 -3.72
C ALA A 64 -0.68 6.79 -3.38
N PHE A 65 0.02 7.51 -4.25
CA PHE A 65 0.30 8.93 -4.09
C PHE A 65 -0.98 9.78 -4.16
N ILE A 66 -1.83 9.56 -5.18
CA ILE A 66 -3.11 10.26 -5.32
C ILE A 66 -3.98 10.04 -4.09
N ARG A 67 -4.08 8.81 -3.59
CA ARG A 67 -4.80 8.48 -2.36
C ARG A 67 -4.30 9.32 -1.17
N SER A 68 -3.00 9.28 -0.90
CA SER A 68 -2.41 9.98 0.24
C SER A 68 -2.55 11.50 0.12
N LEU A 69 -2.37 12.04 -1.09
CA LEU A 69 -2.57 13.47 -1.35
C LEU A 69 -4.03 13.90 -1.11
N LEU A 70 -5.00 13.14 -1.64
CA LEU A 70 -6.42 13.46 -1.46
C LEU A 70 -6.84 13.35 0.00
N HIS A 71 -6.34 12.35 0.74
CA HIS A 71 -6.63 12.18 2.15
C HIS A 71 -6.04 13.34 2.97
N TYR A 72 -4.80 13.75 2.69
CA TYR A 72 -4.20 14.94 3.31
C TYR A 72 -5.01 16.21 3.05
N VAL A 73 -5.43 16.45 1.80
CA VAL A 73 -6.24 17.62 1.44
C VAL A 73 -7.60 17.61 2.16
N GLN A 74 -8.21 16.42 2.34
CA GLN A 74 -9.49 16.26 3.02
C GLN A 74 -9.38 16.48 4.53
N THR A 75 -8.35 15.91 5.17
CA THR A 75 -8.23 15.86 6.64
C THR A 75 -7.40 16.99 7.22
N GLY A 76 -6.57 17.63 6.41
CA GLY A 76 -5.54 18.56 6.87
C GLY A 76 -4.34 17.88 7.54
N GLY A 77 -4.31 16.54 7.53
CA GLY A 77 -3.26 15.74 8.16
C GLY A 77 -3.33 15.70 9.69
N ASP A 78 -2.27 15.20 10.30
CA ASP A 78 -2.14 15.10 11.77
C ASP A 78 -1.64 16.44 12.32
N ALA A 79 -2.53 17.19 12.99
CA ALA A 79 -2.28 18.56 13.49
C ALA A 79 -1.67 19.52 12.42
N GLY A 80 -2.11 19.41 11.17
CA GLY A 80 -1.66 20.23 10.04
C GLY A 80 -0.47 19.64 9.25
N PHE A 81 0.09 18.51 9.68
CA PHE A 81 1.25 17.87 9.02
C PHE A 81 0.85 16.55 8.33
N PRO A 82 1.39 16.24 7.14
CA PRO A 82 1.06 15.02 6.39
C PRO A 82 1.81 13.77 6.91
N ILE A 83 1.99 13.62 8.25
CA ILE A 83 2.82 12.56 8.83
C ILE A 83 2.25 11.18 8.51
N GLY A 84 0.97 10.96 8.84
CA GLY A 84 0.28 9.71 8.58
C GLY A 84 0.14 9.40 7.09
N ASP A 85 -0.14 10.42 6.27
CA ASP A 85 -0.31 10.27 4.83
C ASP A 85 0.99 9.88 4.12
N LEU A 86 2.10 10.53 4.48
CA LEU A 86 3.43 10.17 3.97
C LEU A 86 3.84 8.77 4.45
N THR A 87 3.60 8.47 5.71
CA THR A 87 3.88 7.14 6.28
C THR A 87 3.06 6.06 5.56
N SER A 88 1.78 6.30 5.31
CA SER A 88 0.90 5.41 4.58
C SER A 88 1.35 5.22 3.12
N PHE A 89 1.81 6.29 2.45
CA PHE A 89 2.37 6.21 1.11
C PHE A 89 3.63 5.33 1.07
N VAL A 90 4.58 5.57 1.98
CA VAL A 90 5.82 4.77 2.09
C VAL A 90 5.49 3.31 2.42
N ALA A 91 4.54 3.06 3.32
CA ALA A 91 4.06 1.71 3.64
C ALA A 91 3.56 0.98 2.39
N SER A 92 2.69 1.62 1.61
CA SER A 92 2.16 1.05 0.36
C SER A 92 3.26 0.71 -0.62
N VAL A 93 4.17 1.64 -0.90
CA VAL A 93 5.28 1.42 -1.84
C VAL A 93 6.19 0.28 -1.37
N SER A 94 6.48 0.22 -0.06
CA SER A 94 7.32 -0.82 0.55
C SER A 94 6.72 -2.22 0.45
N TYR A 95 5.38 -2.33 0.46
CA TYR A 95 4.68 -3.60 0.25
C TYR A 95 4.55 -3.94 -1.24
N LEU A 96 4.14 -2.98 -2.06
CA LEU A 96 3.79 -3.15 -3.46
C LEU A 96 4.97 -3.58 -4.33
N LEU A 97 6.15 -2.98 -4.17
CA LEU A 97 7.29 -3.22 -5.05
C LEU A 97 7.84 -4.64 -4.95
N PRO A 98 8.12 -5.20 -3.75
CA PRO A 98 8.59 -6.58 -3.64
C PRO A 98 7.54 -7.59 -4.13
N LEU A 99 6.27 -7.39 -3.79
CA LEU A 99 5.16 -8.20 -4.27
C LEU A 99 5.15 -8.25 -5.81
N TYR A 100 5.17 -7.10 -6.45
CA TYR A 100 5.16 -6.99 -7.91
C TYR A 100 6.36 -7.67 -8.55
N TRP A 101 7.57 -7.47 -8.03
CA TRP A 101 8.78 -8.05 -8.60
C TRP A 101 8.82 -9.56 -8.50
N VAL A 102 8.40 -10.12 -7.37
CA VAL A 102 8.32 -11.57 -7.20
C VAL A 102 7.32 -12.17 -8.18
N VAL A 103 6.10 -11.62 -8.24
CA VAL A 103 5.05 -12.12 -9.11
C VAL A 103 5.39 -11.93 -10.58
N ARG A 104 6.03 -10.81 -10.95
CA ARG A 104 6.49 -10.58 -12.31
C ARG A 104 7.56 -11.57 -12.77
N LYS A 105 8.50 -11.94 -11.87
CA LYS A 105 9.59 -12.85 -12.21
C LYS A 105 9.16 -14.32 -12.18
N LYS A 106 8.33 -14.72 -11.22
CA LYS A 106 7.98 -16.13 -10.95
C LYS A 106 6.60 -16.52 -11.48
N GLY A 107 5.78 -15.57 -11.93
CA GLY A 107 4.42 -15.82 -12.39
C GLY A 107 3.37 -15.73 -11.28
N THR A 108 2.10 -15.98 -11.64
CA THR A 108 0.91 -15.79 -10.81
C THR A 108 0.35 -17.07 -10.22
N SER A 109 1.17 -18.06 -9.93
CA SER A 109 0.76 -19.21 -9.13
C SER A 109 0.48 -18.77 -7.68
N LEU A 110 -0.36 -19.51 -6.97
CA LEU A 110 -0.69 -19.20 -5.57
C LEU A 110 0.56 -19.10 -4.70
N ASN A 111 1.50 -20.03 -4.86
CA ASN A 111 2.77 -20.01 -4.12
C ASN A 111 3.59 -18.73 -4.38
N ASN A 112 3.59 -18.23 -5.60
CA ASN A 112 4.31 -17.01 -5.95
C ASN A 112 3.59 -15.75 -5.43
N LEU A 113 2.26 -15.76 -5.38
CA LEU A 113 1.49 -14.69 -4.73
C LEU A 113 1.78 -14.66 -3.23
N ILE A 114 1.79 -15.82 -2.56
CA ILE A 114 2.16 -15.93 -1.15
C ILE A 114 3.60 -15.45 -0.92
N LEU A 115 4.55 -15.94 -1.72
CA LEU A 115 5.96 -15.52 -1.60
C LEU A 115 6.14 -14.00 -1.79
N GLY A 116 5.46 -13.43 -2.77
CA GLY A 116 5.47 -12.00 -3.01
C GLY A 116 4.85 -11.20 -1.86
N SER A 117 3.75 -11.69 -1.31
CA SER A 117 3.08 -11.10 -0.15
C SER A 117 3.94 -11.15 1.11
N VAL A 118 4.62 -12.27 1.35
CA VAL A 118 5.59 -12.40 2.46
C VAL A 118 6.74 -11.41 2.28
N ALA A 119 7.33 -11.34 1.07
CA ALA A 119 8.39 -10.38 0.79
C ALA A 119 7.91 -8.93 0.98
N GLY A 120 6.71 -8.60 0.53
CA GLY A 120 6.07 -7.30 0.74
C GLY A 120 5.88 -6.97 2.22
N THR A 121 5.33 -7.92 2.99
CA THR A 121 5.11 -7.76 4.44
C THR A 121 6.41 -7.55 5.20
N LEU A 122 7.45 -8.34 4.91
CA LEU A 122 8.75 -8.20 5.57
C LEU A 122 9.41 -6.86 5.24
N THR A 123 9.35 -6.43 3.97
CA THR A 123 9.91 -5.13 3.56
C THR A 123 9.14 -3.97 4.19
N LEU A 124 7.80 -4.01 4.15
CA LEU A 124 6.94 -3.06 4.83
C LEU A 124 7.32 -2.95 6.32
N THR A 125 7.38 -4.08 7.02
CA THR A 125 7.68 -4.13 8.45
C THR A 125 9.06 -3.57 8.75
N ALA A 126 10.09 -3.95 8.01
CA ALA A 126 11.45 -3.43 8.20
C ALA A 126 11.53 -1.91 7.97
N VAL A 127 11.01 -1.44 6.82
CA VAL A 127 11.04 -0.02 6.47
C VAL A 127 10.27 0.81 7.49
N LEU A 128 9.05 0.39 7.84
CA LEU A 128 8.22 1.14 8.78
C LEU A 128 8.73 1.08 10.23
N SER A 129 9.41 0.00 10.64
CA SER A 129 10.04 -0.05 11.96
C SER A 129 11.19 0.96 12.07
N VAL A 130 12.05 1.02 11.05
CA VAL A 130 13.13 2.02 11.00
C VAL A 130 12.57 3.44 10.91
N LEU A 131 11.59 3.65 10.04
CA LEU A 131 10.97 4.98 9.86
C LEU A 131 10.24 5.46 11.12
N ASN A 132 9.54 4.59 11.82
CA ASN A 132 8.89 4.92 13.08
C ASN A 132 9.91 5.27 14.17
N TYR A 133 11.00 4.50 14.28
CA TYR A 133 12.02 4.74 15.29
C TYR A 133 12.67 6.12 15.16
N TYR A 134 13.04 6.52 13.95
CA TYR A 134 13.84 7.74 13.72
C TYR A 134 13.02 8.96 13.33
N VAL A 135 11.82 8.79 12.76
CA VAL A 135 11.09 9.90 12.13
C VAL A 135 9.64 9.98 12.62
N VAL A 136 8.84 8.94 12.39
CA VAL A 136 7.38 9.04 12.56
C VAL A 136 6.98 9.22 14.01
N ALA A 137 7.48 8.36 14.92
CA ALA A 137 7.14 8.47 16.33
C ALA A 137 7.70 9.77 16.95
N PRO A 138 8.96 10.18 16.74
CA PRO A 138 9.43 11.49 17.20
C PRO A 138 8.59 12.66 16.70
N LEU A 139 8.17 12.64 15.43
CA LEU A 139 7.30 13.70 14.88
C LEU A 139 5.93 13.71 15.54
N TYR A 140 5.30 12.55 15.75
CA TYR A 140 4.02 12.48 16.44
C TYR A 140 4.12 12.91 17.91
N MET A 141 5.19 12.53 18.61
CA MET A 141 5.45 12.98 19.99
C MET A 141 5.57 14.50 20.05
N TRP A 142 6.27 15.10 19.08
CA TRP A 142 6.42 16.56 19.02
C TRP A 142 5.10 17.27 18.68
N VAL A 143 4.36 16.76 17.67
CA VAL A 143 3.15 17.42 17.15
C VAL A 143 1.94 17.23 18.07
N LEU A 144 1.75 16.04 18.62
CA LEU A 144 0.60 15.69 19.47
C LEU A 144 0.88 15.78 20.96
N ASN A 145 2.11 16.15 21.32
CA ASN A 145 2.56 16.36 22.71
C ASN A 145 2.25 15.17 23.62
N PHE A 146 2.56 13.95 23.18
CA PHE A 146 2.42 12.73 23.98
C PHE A 146 3.71 11.92 23.95
N ASP A 147 3.87 10.97 24.87
CA ASP A 147 5.06 10.11 24.96
C ASP A 147 4.67 8.64 24.69
N VAL A 148 5.46 7.97 23.85
CA VAL A 148 5.33 6.53 23.58
C VAL A 148 6.12 5.66 24.56
N GLY A 149 6.83 6.27 25.50
CA GLY A 149 7.78 5.60 26.38
C GLY A 149 9.08 5.20 25.69
N PRO A 150 9.79 4.15 26.17
CA PRO A 150 11.04 3.74 25.58
C PRO A 150 10.87 3.35 24.11
N MET A 151 11.48 4.11 23.20
CA MET A 151 11.30 4.01 21.75
C MET A 151 11.52 2.60 21.20
N MET A 152 12.52 1.85 21.74
CA MET A 152 12.78 0.47 21.32
C MET A 152 11.62 -0.46 21.69
N GLN A 153 11.02 -0.28 22.87
CA GLN A 153 9.86 -1.08 23.29
C GLN A 153 8.63 -0.75 22.44
N TYR A 154 8.38 0.52 22.19
CA TYR A 154 7.32 0.95 21.29
C TYR A 154 7.46 0.30 19.89
N VAL A 155 8.65 0.29 19.31
CA VAL A 155 8.87 -0.32 17.98
C VAL A 155 8.73 -1.85 18.04
N LEU A 156 9.32 -2.52 19.03
CA LEU A 156 9.29 -3.98 19.12
C LEU A 156 7.90 -4.54 19.45
N TYR A 157 7.16 -3.89 20.36
CA TYR A 157 5.88 -4.41 20.85
C TYR A 157 4.66 -3.73 20.20
N GLY A 158 4.84 -2.56 19.60
CA GLY A 158 3.79 -1.83 18.89
C GLY A 158 3.92 -1.90 17.38
N VAL A 159 4.94 -1.25 16.84
CA VAL A 159 5.09 -1.02 15.39
C VAL A 159 5.33 -2.31 14.61
N LEU A 160 6.24 -3.17 15.08
CA LEU A 160 6.61 -4.40 14.40
C LEU A 160 5.43 -5.38 14.29
N PRO A 161 4.75 -5.78 15.40
CA PRO A 161 3.60 -6.68 15.32
C PRO A 161 2.44 -6.06 14.55
N PHE A 162 2.22 -4.73 14.66
CA PHE A 162 1.23 -4.02 13.87
C PHE A 162 1.47 -4.16 12.36
N ASN A 163 2.70 -3.90 11.88
CA ASN A 163 3.00 -3.97 10.45
C ASN A 163 2.97 -5.40 9.92
N LEU A 164 3.36 -6.40 10.72
CA LEU A 164 3.17 -7.82 10.38
C LEU A 164 1.68 -8.17 10.24
N ALA A 165 0.84 -7.75 11.18
CA ALA A 165 -0.60 -7.97 11.12
C ALA A 165 -1.23 -7.24 9.92
N LYS A 166 -0.87 -5.97 9.70
CA LYS A 166 -1.33 -5.19 8.54
C LYS A 166 -0.94 -5.86 7.23
N GLY A 167 0.32 -6.25 7.07
CA GLY A 167 0.81 -6.94 5.88
C GLY A 167 0.14 -8.29 5.65
N PHE A 168 -0.14 -9.05 6.72
CA PHE A 168 -0.89 -10.31 6.64
C PHE A 168 -2.33 -10.06 6.15
N LEU A 169 -3.06 -9.12 6.74
CA LEU A 169 -4.43 -8.79 6.36
C LEU A 169 -4.51 -8.34 4.89
N ILE A 170 -3.63 -7.43 4.48
CA ILE A 170 -3.52 -6.99 3.08
C ILE A 170 -3.26 -8.18 2.16
N SER A 171 -2.36 -9.08 2.54
CA SER A 171 -2.00 -10.27 1.75
C SER A 171 -3.17 -11.21 1.54
N VAL A 172 -3.93 -11.51 2.58
CA VAL A 172 -5.12 -12.38 2.49
C VAL A 172 -6.14 -11.79 1.53
N VAL A 173 -6.48 -10.51 1.72
CA VAL A 173 -7.46 -9.83 0.85
C VAL A 173 -6.95 -9.75 -0.59
N PHE A 174 -5.67 -9.43 -0.79
CA PHE A 174 -5.06 -9.39 -2.11
C PHE A 174 -5.14 -10.74 -2.83
N ILE A 175 -4.75 -11.84 -2.17
CA ILE A 175 -4.74 -13.18 -2.78
C ILE A 175 -6.16 -13.58 -3.22
N VAL A 176 -7.17 -13.34 -2.38
CA VAL A 176 -8.59 -13.62 -2.68
C VAL A 176 -9.06 -12.78 -3.86
N LEU A 177 -8.85 -11.47 -3.81
CA LEU A 177 -9.26 -10.53 -4.87
C LEU A 177 -8.56 -10.83 -6.19
N PHE A 178 -7.25 -11.05 -6.15
CA PHE A 178 -6.46 -11.35 -7.34
C PHE A 178 -6.89 -12.68 -7.98
N GLY A 179 -7.18 -13.70 -7.18
CA GLY A 179 -7.70 -14.96 -7.66
C GLY A 179 -9.02 -14.80 -8.43
N LYS A 180 -9.93 -13.96 -7.92
CA LYS A 180 -11.21 -13.65 -8.59
C LYS A 180 -11.05 -12.77 -9.83
N LEU A 181 -10.13 -11.80 -9.79
CA LEU A 181 -9.90 -10.86 -10.90
C LEU A 181 -9.03 -11.43 -12.02
N LYS A 182 -8.17 -12.40 -11.72
CA LYS A 182 -7.23 -13.00 -12.70
C LYS A 182 -7.89 -13.46 -14.00
N PRO A 183 -9.01 -14.21 -14.02
CA PRO A 183 -9.66 -14.62 -15.26
C PRO A 183 -10.12 -13.43 -16.11
N TRP A 184 -10.66 -12.40 -15.46
CA TRP A 184 -11.08 -11.17 -16.13
C TRP A 184 -9.89 -10.39 -16.71
N LEU A 185 -8.79 -10.27 -15.95
CA LEU A 185 -7.56 -9.62 -16.39
C LEU A 185 -6.96 -10.29 -17.62
N LEU A 186 -6.97 -11.64 -17.64
CA LEU A 186 -6.48 -12.42 -18.79
C LEU A 186 -7.38 -12.25 -20.04
N ARG A 187 -8.70 -12.26 -19.88
CA ARG A 187 -9.66 -12.09 -21.00
C ARG A 187 -9.56 -10.73 -21.67
N ASN A 188 -9.29 -9.68 -20.90
CA ASN A 188 -9.25 -8.31 -21.41
C ASN A 188 -7.85 -7.87 -21.89
N GLY A 189 -6.87 -8.77 -21.95
CA GLY A 189 -5.50 -8.46 -22.42
C GLY A 189 -4.80 -7.38 -21.58
N LEU A 190 -5.35 -7.05 -20.40
CA LEU A 190 -4.84 -6.02 -19.49
C LEU A 190 -3.62 -6.52 -18.70
N TYR A 191 -3.39 -7.82 -18.75
CA TYR A 191 -2.38 -8.50 -17.97
C TYR A 191 -1.17 -8.85 -18.85
N LYS A 192 -0.19 -7.98 -18.89
CA LYS A 192 1.12 -8.23 -19.49
C LYS A 192 2.14 -8.62 -18.43
N LEU A 193 1.90 -9.69 -17.69
CA LEU A 193 3.03 -10.41 -17.12
C LEU A 193 3.55 -11.35 -18.21
N ASN A 194 4.80 -11.17 -18.57
CA ASN A 194 5.50 -12.11 -19.44
C ASN A 194 5.31 -13.52 -18.89
N THR A 195 4.54 -14.33 -19.60
CA THR A 195 4.75 -15.77 -19.66
C THR A 195 6.01 -16.01 -20.49
N ALA A 196 7.11 -15.43 -20.12
CA ALA A 196 8.42 -15.81 -20.62
C ALA A 196 8.88 -16.96 -19.72
N LYS A 197 8.95 -18.11 -20.35
CA LYS A 197 9.46 -19.40 -19.89
C LYS A 197 10.64 -19.29 -18.91
#